data_780569ccf84441203e788efd803e0f2b
#
_entry.id   780569ccf84441203e788efd803e0f2b
#
_cell.length_a   1.000
_cell.length_b   1.000
_cell.length_c   1.000
_cell.angle_alpha   90.00
_cell.angle_beta   90.00
_cell.angle_gamma   90.00
#
_symmetry.space_group_name_H-M   'P 1'
#
loop_
_entity.id
_entity.type
_entity.pdbx_description
1 polymer ?
#
loop_
_entity_poly.entity_id
_entity_poly.type
_entity_poly.pdbx_seq_one_letter_code
_entity_poly.pdbx_strand_id
1 'polypeptide(L)' 'MAEKLKIWFDAEADFLEVRFSDAPGCFRETPNINLMERVDEQGNLLGFAVEGVTQFKQGHPFEAELAHA' A
#
# COMPACT_ATOMS: atom_id res chain seq x y z
N MET A 1 6.12 -20.00 -10.04
CA MET A 1 6.22 -19.93 -8.59
C MET A 1 5.27 -18.89 -8.04
N ALA A 2 4.49 -19.25 -7.04
CA ALA A 2 3.55 -18.29 -6.46
C ALA A 2 4.29 -17.38 -5.48
N GLU A 3 3.99 -16.10 -5.51
CA GLU A 3 4.50 -15.16 -4.53
C GLU A 3 3.49 -15.00 -3.40
N LYS A 4 3.97 -14.87 -2.18
CA LYS A 4 3.10 -14.68 -1.04
C LYS A 4 2.80 -13.20 -0.85
N LEU A 5 1.53 -12.88 -0.77
CA LEU A 5 1.07 -11.54 -0.40
C LEU A 5 0.54 -11.58 1.03
N LYS A 6 0.85 -10.54 1.78
CA LYS A 6 0.26 -10.33 3.10
C LYS A 6 -0.63 -9.10 3.04
N ILE A 7 -1.85 -9.25 3.49
CA ILE A 7 -2.84 -8.17 3.45
C ILE A 7 -3.44 -8.00 4.83
N TRP A 8 -3.38 -6.79 5.35
CA TRP A 8 -4.03 -6.42 6.61
C TRP A 8 -5.10 -5.39 6.33
N PHE A 9 -6.23 -5.55 7.00
CA PHE A 9 -7.27 -4.53 6.99
C PHE A 9 -7.62 -4.20 8.42
N ASP A 10 -7.50 -2.92 8.77
CA ASP A 10 -7.88 -2.42 10.09
C ASP A 10 -9.14 -1.58 9.92
N ALA A 11 -10.27 -2.13 10.35
CA ALA A 11 -11.56 -1.47 10.18
C ALA A 11 -11.69 -0.21 11.02
N GLU A 12 -11.06 -0.17 12.20
CA GLU A 12 -11.12 1.00 13.07
C GLU A 12 -10.34 2.17 12.48
N ALA A 13 -9.18 1.88 11.92
CA ALA A 13 -8.34 2.90 11.30
C ALA A 13 -8.72 3.19 9.86
N ASP A 14 -9.61 2.38 9.28
CA ASP A 14 -9.99 2.47 7.87
C ASP A 14 -8.77 2.38 6.96
N PHE A 15 -7.94 1.38 7.21
CA PHE A 15 -6.59 1.28 6.68
C PHE A 15 -6.36 -0.11 6.11
N LEU A 16 -5.78 -0.17 4.91
CA LEU A 16 -5.43 -1.43 4.24
C LEU A 16 -3.95 -1.41 3.93
N GLU A 17 -3.26 -2.49 4.30
CA GLU A 17 -1.83 -2.64 3.96
C GLU A 17 -1.62 -3.92 3.17
N VAL A 18 -0.85 -3.83 2.10
CA VAL A 18 -0.45 -4.97 1.28
C VAL A 18 1.07 -5.03 1.22
N ARG A 19 1.65 -6.19 1.55
CA ARG A 19 3.10 -6.40 1.48
C ARG A 19 3.43 -7.49 0.49
N PHE A 20 4.41 -7.21 -0.35
CA PHE A 20 4.99 -8.18 -1.29
C PHE A 20 6.22 -8.85 -0.70
N SER A 21 6.85 -8.24 0.30
CA SER A 21 8.12 -8.68 0.87
C SER A 21 8.12 -8.37 2.36
N ASP A 22 8.78 -9.23 3.14
CA ASP A 22 8.99 -9.03 4.57
C ASP A 22 10.30 -8.29 4.87
N ALA A 23 11.00 -7.80 3.86
CA ALA A 23 12.24 -7.06 4.06
C ALA A 23 11.98 -5.81 4.89
N PRO A 24 12.97 -5.38 5.70
CA PRO A 24 12.82 -4.15 6.48
C PRO A 24 12.69 -2.93 5.57
N GLY A 25 11.84 -2.01 5.97
CA GLY A 25 11.63 -0.80 5.21
C GLY A 25 10.77 0.19 5.97
N CYS A 26 10.43 1.28 5.33
CA CYS A 26 9.57 2.29 5.91
C CYS A 26 8.60 2.84 4.88
N PHE A 27 7.56 3.50 5.36
CA PHE A 27 6.58 4.12 4.49
C PHE A 27 7.11 5.42 3.91
N ARG A 28 6.72 5.67 2.68
CA ARG A 28 7.02 6.88 1.95
C ARG A 28 5.73 7.47 1.39
N GLU A 29 5.56 8.77 1.55
CA GLU A 29 4.40 9.45 1.01
C GLU A 29 4.44 9.48 -0.51
N THR A 30 3.26 9.52 -1.12
CA THR A 30 3.11 9.65 -2.56
C THR A 30 2.31 10.93 -2.87
N PRO A 31 2.23 11.34 -4.14
CA PRO A 31 1.35 12.45 -4.49
C PRO A 31 -0.11 12.20 -4.17
N ASN A 32 -0.52 10.94 -4.03
CA ASN A 32 -1.87 10.59 -3.60
C ASN A 32 -1.90 10.50 -2.08
N ILE A 33 -2.67 11.39 -1.44
CA ILE A 33 -2.69 11.50 0.02
C ILE A 33 -3.26 10.24 0.69
N ASN A 34 -4.01 9.41 -0.03
CA ASN A 34 -4.56 8.17 0.50
C ASN A 34 -3.65 6.97 0.33
N LEU A 35 -2.53 7.14 -0.37
CA LEU A 35 -1.61 6.05 -0.68
C LEU A 35 -0.24 6.30 -0.12
N MET A 36 0.32 5.29 0.56
CA MET A 36 1.71 5.29 0.99
C MET A 36 2.40 4.07 0.40
N GLU A 37 3.67 4.22 0.06
CA GLU A 37 4.50 3.12 -0.42
C GLU A 37 5.42 2.66 0.70
N ARG A 38 5.64 1.35 0.80
CA ARG A 38 6.66 0.80 1.68
C ARG A 38 7.87 0.45 0.83
N VAL A 39 9.01 1.03 1.19
CA VAL A 39 10.24 0.88 0.40
C VAL A 39 11.42 0.52 1.31
N ASP A 40 12.44 -0.11 0.72
CA ASP A 40 13.69 -0.39 1.43
C ASP A 40 14.67 0.78 1.27
N GLU A 41 15.90 0.61 1.75
CA GLU A 41 16.92 1.66 1.69
C GLU A 41 17.30 2.05 0.27
N GLN A 42 17.16 1.13 -0.68
CA GLN A 42 17.48 1.40 -2.07
C GLN A 42 16.28 1.94 -2.85
N GLY A 43 15.13 2.09 -2.21
CA GLY A 43 13.94 2.57 -2.88
C GLY A 43 13.13 1.48 -3.58
N ASN A 44 13.45 0.21 -3.36
CA ASN A 44 12.68 -0.89 -3.93
C ASN A 44 11.32 -1.00 -3.24
N LEU A 45 10.26 -1.19 -4.02
CA LEU A 45 8.91 -1.27 -3.50
C LEU A 45 8.69 -2.61 -2.79
N LEU A 46 8.27 -2.55 -1.54
CA LEU A 46 8.00 -3.71 -0.71
C LEU A 46 6.50 -3.93 -0.48
N GLY A 47 5.71 -2.91 -0.73
CA GLY A 47 4.28 -2.96 -0.52
C GLY A 47 3.68 -1.58 -0.55
N PHE A 48 2.42 -1.47 -0.16
CA PHE A 48 1.75 -0.19 -0.10
C PHE A 48 0.65 -0.22 0.96
N ALA A 49 0.15 0.96 1.30
CA ALA A 49 -0.96 1.10 2.23
C ALA A 49 -1.94 2.14 1.70
N VAL A 50 -3.22 1.91 1.97
CA VAL A 50 -4.30 2.80 1.54
C VAL A 50 -5.08 3.22 2.77
N GLU A 51 -5.26 4.52 2.95
CA GLU A 51 -6.05 5.09 4.04
C GLU A 51 -7.41 5.56 3.52
N GLY A 52 -8.42 5.50 4.37
CA GLY A 52 -9.74 6.00 4.01
C GLY A 52 -10.48 5.10 3.04
N VAL A 53 -10.30 3.79 3.17
CA VAL A 53 -10.84 2.83 2.21
C VAL A 53 -12.36 2.93 2.08
N THR A 54 -13.06 3.16 3.18
CA THR A 54 -14.53 3.24 3.15
C THR A 54 -15.05 4.53 2.53
N GLN A 55 -14.18 5.51 2.29
CA GLN A 55 -14.57 6.78 1.66
C GLN A 55 -14.56 6.68 0.14
N PHE A 56 -14.05 5.59 -0.41
CA PHE A 56 -14.03 5.41 -1.86
C PHE A 56 -15.45 5.17 -2.36
N LYS A 57 -15.77 5.75 -3.53
CA LYS A 57 -17.10 5.62 -4.09
C LYS A 57 -17.36 4.19 -4.54
N GLN A 58 -18.51 3.66 -4.17
CA GLN A 58 -18.93 2.35 -4.61
C GLN A 58 -19.07 2.33 -6.13
N GLY A 59 -18.57 1.27 -6.74
CA GLY A 59 -18.63 1.12 -8.19
C GLY A 59 -17.52 1.82 -8.95
N HIS A 60 -16.62 2.50 -8.26
CA HIS A 60 -15.48 3.18 -8.86
C HIS A 60 -14.19 2.62 -8.28
N PRO A 61 -13.21 2.28 -9.11
CA PRO A 61 -11.94 1.81 -8.57
C PRO A 61 -11.15 2.96 -7.96
N PHE A 62 -10.35 2.64 -6.95
CA PHE A 62 -9.30 3.54 -6.51
C PHE A 62 -8.10 3.32 -7.43
N GLU A 63 -7.66 4.36 -8.09
CA GLU A 63 -6.53 4.28 -9.01
C GLU A 63 -5.37 5.10 -8.48
N ALA A 64 -4.18 4.52 -8.52
CA ALA A 64 -2.96 5.18 -8.12
C ALA A 64 -1.80 4.50 -8.81
N GLU A 65 -0.69 5.21 -8.94
CA GLU A 65 0.52 4.66 -9.51
C GLU A 65 1.52 4.37 -8.40
N LEU A 66 2.13 3.19 -8.46
CA LEU A 66 3.20 2.82 -7.56
C LEU A 66 4.54 3.08 -8.23
N ALA A 67 5.53 3.41 -7.41
CA ALA A 67 6.88 3.55 -7.90
C ALA A 67 7.40 2.20 -8.40
N HIS A 68 8.21 2.24 -9.43
CA HIS A 68 8.86 1.03 -9.90
C HIS A 68 9.99 0.64 -8.97
N ALA A 69 10.02 -0.63 -8.70
CA ALA A 69 11.12 -1.19 -7.93
C ALA A 69 12.33 -1.43 -8.82
#